data_a8c4fcd23d1f3b0b104e35139269e2a2
#
_entry.id   a8c4fcd23d1f3b0b104e35139269e2a2
#
_cell.length_a   1.000
_cell.length_b   1.000
_cell.length_c   1.000
_cell.angle_alpha   90.00
_cell.angle_beta   90.00
_cell.angle_gamma   90.00
#
_symmetry.space_group_name_H-M   'P 1'
#
loop_
_entity.id
_entity.type
_entity.pdbx_description
1 polymer ?
#
loop_
_entity_poly.entity_id
_entity_poly.type
_entity_poly.pdbx_seq_one_letter_code
_entity_poly.pdbx_strand_id
1 'polypeptide(L)'
;HPEKDIYWGNEKEWLAKSGSKGSRYSGERDLENPLAAVMMGLIYVNPEGVDGNPDPLKTAQDMRTTFKRMAMNDEETVALTAGGHTVGKAHGNGDASTLGAEPEGENLHTQGFGWINPKGGGGNTVSSGIEGAWTTHPTKFDNGFFDLLFKYDWQLTKSPAGAHQWEPVNIAEEDKPIDAHNPNVRRNPMMTDADMALKIDPEYRKISEKFHQDPAYFQEVFARAWFKLTHRDLGPQCRYLGADVTAEDFICQDPISTV
;
A
#
# COMPACT_ATOMS: atom_id res chain seq x y z
N HIS A 1 13.77 -11.72 -15.22
CA HIS A 1 14.29 -12.24 -13.96
C HIS A 1 15.25 -13.37 -14.23
N PRO A 2 16.38 -13.45 -13.54
CA PRO A 2 17.36 -14.49 -13.80
C PRO A 2 16.76 -15.87 -13.49
N GLU A 3 17.05 -16.73 -14.35
CA GLU A 3 16.90 -18.10 -14.01
C GLU A 3 17.88 -18.35 -12.89
N LYS A 4 17.38 -18.76 -11.80
CA LYS A 4 18.06 -19.48 -10.75
C LYS A 4 19.55 -19.12 -10.61
N ASP A 5 20.07 -19.08 -9.56
CA ASP A 5 21.46 -19.28 -9.11
C ASP A 5 22.62 -18.80 -10.03
N ILE A 6 22.34 -17.90 -11.00
CA ILE A 6 23.37 -17.49 -11.96
C ILE A 6 24.35 -16.49 -11.35
N TYR A 7 23.85 -15.52 -10.59
CA TYR A 7 24.66 -14.41 -10.11
C TYR A 7 24.79 -14.32 -8.60
N TRP A 8 23.76 -14.75 -7.88
CA TRP A 8 23.61 -14.44 -6.46
C TRP A 8 23.54 -15.71 -5.59
N GLY A 9 23.75 -16.87 -6.19
CA GLY A 9 23.48 -18.12 -5.55
C GLY A 9 22.00 -18.49 -5.62
N ASN A 10 21.57 -19.40 -4.79
CA ASN A 10 20.19 -19.83 -4.76
C ASN A 10 19.31 -18.67 -4.25
N GLU A 11 18.37 -18.23 -5.07
CA GLU A 11 17.44 -17.17 -4.73
C GLU A 11 16.72 -17.41 -3.39
N LYS A 12 16.43 -18.65 -3.08
CA LYS A 12 15.84 -19.05 -1.80
C LYS A 12 16.75 -18.81 -0.58
N GLU A 13 18.03 -18.64 -0.78
CA GLU A 13 18.98 -18.41 0.30
C GLU A 13 19.07 -16.95 0.70
N TRP A 14 18.84 -16.04 -0.24
CA TRP A 14 18.91 -14.60 0.01
C TRP A 14 17.56 -13.89 -0.04
N LEU A 15 16.49 -14.56 -0.43
CA LEU A 15 15.15 -14.09 -0.16
C LEU A 15 14.87 -14.12 1.35
N ALA A 16 14.22 -13.12 1.86
CA ALA A 16 13.79 -13.11 3.24
C ALA A 16 12.95 -14.34 3.54
N LYS A 17 13.42 -15.19 4.43
CA LYS A 17 12.67 -16.37 4.85
C LYS A 17 11.39 -15.92 5.52
N SER A 18 10.28 -16.44 5.07
CA SER A 18 9.07 -16.33 5.84
C SER A 18 9.27 -17.13 7.13
N GLY A 19 9.08 -16.51 8.26
CA GLY A 19 8.96 -17.21 9.54
C GLY A 19 7.83 -18.25 9.46
N SER A 20 7.57 -18.98 10.51
CA SER A 20 6.60 -20.08 10.56
C SER A 20 5.18 -19.74 10.09
N LYS A 21 4.90 -18.50 9.72
CA LYS A 21 3.62 -18.02 9.18
C LYS A 21 3.78 -16.81 8.24
N GLY A 22 4.82 -16.76 7.43
CA GLY A 22 5.01 -15.65 6.48
C GLY A 22 5.72 -14.41 7.03
N SER A 23 6.18 -14.42 8.27
CA SER A 23 7.05 -13.36 8.77
C SER A 23 8.37 -13.35 8.02
N ARG A 24 8.76 -12.17 7.54
CA ARG A 24 10.03 -11.95 6.82
C ARG A 24 11.08 -11.29 7.70
N TYR A 25 10.80 -11.18 8.99
CA TYR A 25 11.61 -10.45 9.94
C TYR A 25 11.85 -11.28 11.18
N SER A 26 12.97 -11.02 11.85
CA SER A 26 13.27 -11.51 13.18
C SER A 26 12.87 -10.48 14.23
N GLY A 27 12.37 -10.93 15.37
CA GLY A 27 12.14 -10.11 16.57
C GLY A 27 11.41 -8.79 16.30
N GLU A 28 12.11 -7.68 16.31
CA GLU A 28 11.58 -6.31 16.18
C GLU A 28 11.39 -5.86 14.72
N ARG A 29 11.08 -6.74 13.82
CA ARG A 29 10.85 -6.45 12.38
C ARG A 29 12.10 -6.03 11.62
N ASP A 30 13.27 -6.39 12.11
CA ASP A 30 14.49 -6.28 11.32
C ASP A 30 14.59 -7.43 10.31
N LEU A 31 15.04 -7.11 9.10
CA LEU A 31 15.29 -8.14 8.10
C LEU A 31 16.42 -9.06 8.57
N GLU A 32 16.20 -10.37 8.58
CA GLU A 32 17.24 -11.34 8.89
C GLU A 32 18.40 -11.27 7.91
N ASN A 33 18.10 -10.98 6.66
CA ASN A 33 19.08 -10.73 5.61
C ASN A 33 18.77 -9.38 4.94
N PRO A 34 19.57 -8.33 5.21
CA PRO A 34 19.31 -6.99 4.67
C PRO A 34 19.43 -6.89 3.14
N LEU A 35 20.05 -7.86 2.48
CA LEU A 35 20.10 -7.96 1.02
C LEU A 35 18.98 -8.82 0.44
N ALA A 36 18.14 -9.40 1.27
CA ALA A 36 17.04 -10.23 0.77
C ALA A 36 16.08 -9.40 -0.06
N ALA A 37 15.79 -9.88 -1.25
CA ALA A 37 14.70 -9.37 -2.04
C ALA A 37 13.36 -9.71 -1.38
N VAL A 38 12.39 -8.86 -1.58
CA VAL A 38 11.02 -9.06 -1.11
C VAL A 38 10.07 -8.97 -2.28
N MET A 39 8.92 -9.60 -2.16
CA MET A 39 7.90 -9.55 -3.20
C MET A 39 7.46 -8.11 -3.47
N MET A 40 7.29 -7.78 -4.74
CA MET A 40 6.76 -6.48 -5.13
C MET A 40 5.32 -6.31 -4.64
N GLY A 41 5.00 -5.11 -4.20
CA GLY A 41 3.65 -4.68 -3.86
C GLY A 41 3.24 -4.87 -2.39
N LEU A 42 3.80 -5.82 -1.65
CA LEU A 42 3.48 -6.04 -0.24
C LEU A 42 4.75 -6.12 0.60
N ILE A 43 5.63 -5.20 0.39
CA ILE A 43 7.02 -5.35 0.77
C ILE A 43 7.20 -5.39 2.29
N TYR A 44 6.60 -4.45 3.02
CA TYR A 44 6.94 -4.24 4.42
C TYR A 44 5.74 -4.05 5.34
N VAL A 45 4.59 -3.69 4.81
CA VAL A 45 3.38 -3.48 5.60
C VAL A 45 2.30 -4.44 5.11
N ASN A 46 1.91 -5.36 5.98
CA ASN A 46 0.85 -6.29 5.65
C ASN A 46 -0.51 -5.60 5.84
N PRO A 47 -1.37 -5.53 4.82
CA PRO A 47 -2.69 -4.92 4.93
C PRO A 47 -3.60 -5.59 5.95
N GLU A 48 -3.33 -6.85 6.27
CA GLU A 48 -4.05 -7.63 7.28
C GLU A 48 -3.46 -7.49 8.70
N GLY A 49 -2.51 -6.58 8.91
CA GLY A 49 -1.80 -6.43 10.17
C GLY A 49 -0.51 -7.25 10.24
N VAL A 50 0.25 -7.03 11.30
CA VAL A 50 1.54 -7.69 11.53
C VAL A 50 1.36 -9.21 11.58
N ASP A 51 2.05 -9.92 10.70
CA ASP A 51 1.94 -11.38 10.53
C ASP A 51 0.52 -11.87 10.23
N GLY A 52 -0.32 -11.03 9.58
CA GLY A 52 -1.71 -11.33 9.27
C GLY A 52 -2.65 -11.25 10.48
N ASN A 53 -2.21 -10.64 11.58
CA ASN A 53 -3.02 -10.44 12.77
C ASN A 53 -3.37 -8.95 12.90
N PRO A 54 -4.63 -8.58 12.70
CA PRO A 54 -5.06 -7.19 12.77
C PRO A 54 -4.80 -6.56 14.15
N ASP A 55 -3.94 -5.56 14.16
CA ASP A 55 -3.59 -4.75 15.32
C ASP A 55 -3.05 -3.39 14.84
N PRO A 56 -3.90 -2.37 14.70
CA PRO A 56 -3.50 -1.08 14.15
C PRO A 56 -2.34 -0.39 14.85
N LEU A 57 -2.15 -0.61 16.16
CA LEU A 57 -1.02 -0.02 16.88
C LEU A 57 0.31 -0.70 16.55
N LYS A 58 0.31 -2.02 16.39
CA LYS A 58 1.50 -2.74 15.91
C LYS A 58 1.78 -2.40 14.46
N THR A 59 0.75 -2.31 13.65
CA THR A 59 0.88 -1.89 12.23
C THR A 59 1.45 -0.49 12.12
N ALA A 60 1.07 0.46 13.00
CA ALA A 60 1.69 1.78 13.04
C ALA A 60 3.21 1.73 13.28
N GLN A 61 3.68 0.82 14.13
CA GLN A 61 5.11 0.63 14.38
C GLN A 61 5.83 0.07 13.14
N ASP A 62 5.20 -0.89 12.47
CA ASP A 62 5.69 -1.46 11.22
C ASP A 62 5.78 -0.40 10.11
N MET A 63 4.75 0.41 9.96
CA MET A 63 4.72 1.53 9.02
C MET A 63 5.89 2.50 9.30
N ARG A 64 6.09 2.92 10.54
CA ARG A 64 7.20 3.80 10.90
C ARG A 64 8.56 3.19 10.56
N THR A 65 8.76 1.92 10.90
CA THR A 65 10.00 1.21 10.61
C THR A 65 10.27 1.17 9.11
N THR A 66 9.28 0.81 8.33
CA THR A 66 9.36 0.68 6.88
C THR A 66 9.59 2.04 6.20
N PHE A 67 8.76 3.02 6.50
CA PHE A 67 8.83 4.33 5.88
C PHE A 67 10.09 5.10 6.31
N LYS A 68 10.57 4.90 7.54
CA LYS A 68 11.85 5.44 7.99
C LYS A 68 13.04 4.92 7.16
N ARG A 69 13.01 3.66 6.74
CA ARG A 69 14.03 3.10 5.84
C ARG A 69 14.02 3.77 4.45
N MET A 70 12.88 4.30 4.05
CA MET A 70 12.74 5.13 2.86
C MET A 70 12.98 6.61 3.12
N ALA A 71 13.50 6.97 4.30
CA ALA A 71 13.71 8.34 4.77
C ALA A 71 12.43 9.18 4.84
N MET A 72 11.27 8.55 5.04
CA MET A 72 9.98 9.22 5.24
C MET A 72 9.70 9.45 6.72
N ASN A 73 9.19 10.62 7.05
CA ASN A 73 8.68 10.93 8.38
C ASN A 73 7.19 10.53 8.52
N ASP A 74 6.61 10.74 9.70
CA ASP A 74 5.22 10.37 9.98
C ASP A 74 4.23 11.16 9.10
N GLU A 75 4.49 12.43 8.82
CA GLU A 75 3.62 13.25 7.97
C GLU A 75 3.63 12.77 6.52
N GLU A 76 4.79 12.45 5.98
CA GLU A 76 4.96 11.85 4.65
C GLU A 76 4.34 10.44 4.58
N THR A 77 4.45 9.66 5.65
CA THR A 77 3.87 8.31 5.75
C THR A 77 2.35 8.36 5.70
N VAL A 78 1.73 9.23 6.50
CA VAL A 78 0.27 9.43 6.49
C VAL A 78 -0.20 9.95 5.14
N ALA A 79 0.51 10.94 4.57
CA ALA A 79 0.16 11.51 3.27
C ALA A 79 0.21 10.48 2.15
N LEU A 80 1.28 9.65 2.09
CA LEU A 80 1.42 8.61 1.07
C LEU A 80 0.38 7.51 1.21
N THR A 81 0.08 7.08 2.42
CA THR A 81 -0.93 6.04 2.67
C THR A 81 -2.32 6.55 2.28
N ALA A 82 -2.75 7.66 2.86
CA ALA A 82 -4.08 8.22 2.59
C ALA A 82 -4.24 8.70 1.14
N GLY A 83 -3.23 9.36 0.59
CA GLY A 83 -3.27 9.88 -0.78
C GLY A 83 -3.25 8.75 -1.82
N GLY A 84 -2.45 7.72 -1.60
CA GLY A 84 -2.43 6.53 -2.45
C GLY A 84 -3.76 5.79 -2.44
N HIS A 85 -4.34 5.60 -1.25
CA HIS A 85 -5.62 4.91 -1.08
C HIS A 85 -6.84 5.74 -1.49
N THR A 86 -6.69 7.05 -1.66
CA THR A 86 -7.78 7.92 -2.18
C THR A 86 -8.24 7.50 -3.57
N VAL A 87 -7.34 6.95 -4.39
CA VAL A 87 -7.62 6.56 -5.78
C VAL A 87 -7.44 5.06 -5.96
N GLY A 88 -8.43 4.42 -6.56
CA GLY A 88 -8.39 3.01 -6.89
C GLY A 88 -9.17 2.11 -5.95
N LYS A 89 -9.02 0.82 -6.16
CA LYS A 89 -9.59 -0.24 -5.31
C LYS A 89 -8.70 -1.48 -5.30
N ALA A 90 -8.82 -2.27 -4.25
CA ALA A 90 -8.25 -3.61 -4.17
C ALA A 90 -9.20 -4.66 -4.74
N HIS A 91 -8.64 -5.78 -5.17
CA HIS A 91 -9.37 -6.88 -5.82
C HIS A 91 -9.22 -8.18 -5.02
N GLY A 92 -10.25 -8.52 -4.29
CA GLY A 92 -10.35 -9.74 -3.48
C GLY A 92 -11.78 -10.32 -3.51
N ASN A 93 -12.53 -10.09 -4.61
CA ASN A 93 -13.93 -10.51 -4.76
C ASN A 93 -14.04 -11.87 -5.48
N GLY A 94 -13.20 -12.80 -5.14
CA GLY A 94 -13.22 -14.15 -5.71
C GLY A 94 -12.55 -15.16 -4.79
N ASP A 95 -12.58 -16.41 -5.22
CA ASP A 95 -11.95 -17.50 -4.48
C ASP A 95 -10.43 -17.45 -4.67
N ALA A 96 -9.69 -17.19 -3.61
CA ALA A 96 -8.22 -17.12 -3.62
C ALA A 96 -7.58 -18.47 -4.03
N SER A 97 -8.27 -19.59 -3.88
CA SER A 97 -7.76 -20.89 -4.33
C SER A 97 -7.61 -21.03 -5.85
N THR A 98 -8.18 -20.07 -6.61
CA THR A 98 -8.05 -20.01 -8.07
C THR A 98 -6.78 -19.31 -8.54
N LEU A 99 -6.05 -18.64 -7.64
CA LEU A 99 -4.78 -17.97 -7.96
C LEU A 99 -3.71 -19.02 -8.30
N GLY A 100 -2.85 -18.66 -9.25
CA GLY A 100 -1.62 -19.41 -9.55
C GLY A 100 -0.57 -19.25 -8.46
N ALA A 101 0.64 -19.67 -8.77
CA ALA A 101 1.76 -19.52 -7.88
C ALA A 101 2.09 -18.05 -7.59
N GLU A 102 2.81 -17.79 -6.54
CA GLU A 102 3.38 -16.46 -6.26
C GLU A 102 4.31 -16.03 -7.42
N PRO A 103 4.50 -14.71 -7.63
CA PRO A 103 5.29 -14.21 -8.75
C PRO A 103 6.67 -14.86 -8.93
N GLU A 104 7.33 -15.21 -7.85
CA GLU A 104 8.62 -15.88 -7.87
C GLU A 104 8.56 -17.35 -8.30
N GLY A 105 7.41 -17.98 -8.12
CA GLY A 105 7.17 -19.38 -8.51
C GLY A 105 6.65 -19.53 -9.93
N GLU A 106 6.33 -18.42 -10.60
CA GLU A 106 5.76 -18.42 -11.95
C GLU A 106 6.81 -18.61 -13.04
N ASN A 107 6.34 -18.96 -14.23
CA ASN A 107 7.19 -19.03 -15.41
C ASN A 107 7.81 -17.66 -15.75
N LEU A 108 9.00 -17.67 -16.32
CA LEU A 108 9.79 -16.47 -16.62
C LEU A 108 8.99 -15.37 -17.35
N HIS A 109 8.12 -15.72 -18.29
CA HIS A 109 7.32 -14.78 -19.06
C HIS A 109 6.18 -14.13 -18.27
N THR A 110 5.87 -14.62 -17.09
CA THR A 110 4.82 -14.11 -16.21
C THR A 110 5.36 -13.54 -14.90
N GLN A 111 6.63 -13.74 -14.61
CA GLN A 111 7.26 -13.19 -13.40
C GLN A 111 7.20 -11.65 -13.39
N GLY A 112 6.91 -11.10 -12.23
CA GLY A 112 6.79 -9.66 -12.04
C GLY A 112 5.42 -9.06 -12.37
N PHE A 113 4.50 -9.83 -12.94
CA PHE A 113 3.14 -9.37 -13.25
C PHE A 113 2.09 -9.73 -12.19
N GLY A 114 2.50 -10.35 -11.10
CA GLY A 114 1.61 -10.80 -10.05
C GLY A 114 1.06 -12.21 -10.29
N TRP A 115 0.09 -12.59 -9.47
CA TRP A 115 -0.50 -13.92 -9.54
C TRP A 115 -1.39 -14.09 -10.76
N ILE A 116 -1.20 -15.20 -11.46
CA ILE A 116 -2.09 -15.59 -12.55
C ILE A 116 -3.41 -16.10 -11.97
N ASN A 117 -4.51 -15.57 -12.48
CA ASN A 117 -5.84 -16.09 -12.17
C ASN A 117 -6.64 -16.35 -13.46
N PRO A 118 -6.52 -17.55 -14.05
CA PRO A 118 -7.19 -17.87 -15.30
C PRO A 118 -8.72 -17.98 -15.18
N LYS A 119 -9.24 -18.05 -13.95
CA LYS A 119 -10.67 -18.15 -13.66
C LYS A 119 -11.29 -16.84 -13.18
N GLY A 120 -10.45 -15.85 -12.85
CA GLY A 120 -10.90 -14.55 -12.37
C GLY A 120 -10.94 -13.52 -13.47
N GLY A 121 -11.95 -12.64 -13.41
CA GLY A 121 -12.07 -11.51 -14.34
C GLY A 121 -13.24 -10.62 -13.97
N GLY A 122 -13.15 -9.35 -14.34
CA GLY A 122 -14.20 -8.39 -14.00
C GLY A 122 -14.49 -8.34 -12.50
N GLY A 123 -15.75 -8.51 -12.13
CA GLY A 123 -16.18 -8.49 -10.73
C GLY A 123 -15.63 -9.61 -9.84
N ASN A 124 -15.06 -10.65 -10.42
CA ASN A 124 -14.51 -11.80 -9.70
C ASN A 124 -12.98 -11.82 -9.66
N THR A 125 -12.37 -10.68 -9.90
CA THR A 125 -10.90 -10.57 -9.85
C THR A 125 -10.39 -10.73 -8.42
N VAL A 126 -9.33 -11.51 -8.27
CA VAL A 126 -8.56 -11.67 -7.03
C VAL A 126 -7.10 -11.38 -7.32
N SER A 127 -6.49 -10.49 -6.56
CA SER A 127 -5.05 -10.19 -6.66
C SER A 127 -4.41 -9.97 -5.29
N SER A 128 -4.99 -9.14 -4.44
CA SER A 128 -4.43 -8.79 -3.12
C SER A 128 -5.08 -9.50 -1.93
N GLY A 129 -6.18 -10.17 -2.15
CA GLY A 129 -6.99 -10.76 -1.09
C GLY A 129 -8.00 -9.81 -0.46
N ILE A 130 -7.65 -8.57 -0.14
CA ILE A 130 -8.59 -7.55 0.32
C ILE A 130 -9.46 -7.06 -0.84
N GLU A 131 -10.70 -6.63 -0.55
CA GLU A 131 -11.67 -6.20 -1.56
C GLU A 131 -12.29 -4.86 -1.21
N GLY A 132 -12.29 -3.94 -2.15
CA GLY A 132 -13.06 -2.71 -2.09
C GLY A 132 -12.24 -1.46 -2.38
N ALA A 133 -12.95 -0.33 -2.45
CA ALA A 133 -12.38 1.00 -2.51
C ALA A 133 -12.33 1.62 -1.12
N TRP A 134 -11.48 2.62 -0.94
CA TRP A 134 -11.34 3.33 0.33
C TRP A 134 -12.24 4.56 0.42
N THR A 135 -12.71 5.05 -0.71
CA THR A 135 -13.45 6.31 -0.82
C THR A 135 -14.74 6.15 -1.61
N THR A 136 -15.66 7.08 -1.45
CA THR A 136 -16.90 7.17 -2.23
C THR A 136 -16.62 7.38 -3.72
N HIS A 137 -15.51 8.07 -4.06
CA HIS A 137 -15.14 8.43 -5.43
C HIS A 137 -13.74 7.90 -5.79
N PRO A 138 -13.56 6.61 -6.00
CA PRO A 138 -12.24 6.00 -6.15
C PRO A 138 -11.50 6.36 -7.46
N THR A 139 -12.11 7.14 -8.33
CA THR A 139 -11.50 7.67 -9.55
C THR A 139 -11.11 9.14 -9.45
N LYS A 140 -11.22 9.72 -8.25
CA LYS A 140 -10.97 11.14 -8.00
C LYS A 140 -10.07 11.32 -6.80
N PHE A 141 -9.05 12.17 -6.93
CA PHE A 141 -8.26 12.60 -5.77
C PHE A 141 -9.01 13.72 -5.05
N ASP A 142 -9.50 13.42 -3.86
CA ASP A 142 -10.19 14.36 -2.97
C ASP A 142 -9.92 14.01 -1.51
N ASN A 143 -10.65 14.61 -0.57
CA ASN A 143 -10.47 14.35 0.86
C ASN A 143 -11.32 13.18 1.40
N GLY A 144 -12.00 12.44 0.51
CA GLY A 144 -12.96 11.39 0.85
C GLY A 144 -12.40 10.26 1.71
N PHE A 145 -11.09 10.03 1.67
CA PHE A 145 -10.44 9.06 2.55
C PHE A 145 -10.61 9.45 4.03
N PHE A 146 -10.25 10.67 4.40
CA PHE A 146 -10.39 11.16 5.78
C PHE A 146 -11.83 11.39 6.17
N ASP A 147 -12.66 11.82 5.22
CA ASP A 147 -14.12 11.98 5.45
C ASP A 147 -14.72 10.66 5.94
N LEU A 148 -14.48 9.55 5.25
CA LEU A 148 -15.00 8.26 5.64
C LEU A 148 -14.30 7.69 6.89
N LEU A 149 -12.97 7.86 6.98
CA LEU A 149 -12.20 7.34 8.11
C LEU A 149 -12.73 7.88 9.44
N PHE A 150 -13.05 9.19 9.50
CA PHE A 150 -13.49 9.85 10.72
C PHE A 150 -15.01 9.84 10.94
N LYS A 151 -15.80 9.78 9.85
CA LYS A 151 -17.26 9.80 9.92
C LYS A 151 -17.84 8.52 10.53
N TYR A 152 -17.21 7.38 10.30
CA TYR A 152 -17.74 6.08 10.69
C TYR A 152 -16.92 5.38 11.76
N ASP A 153 -17.60 4.52 12.52
CA ASP A 153 -16.94 3.45 13.26
C ASP A 153 -16.67 2.28 12.33
N TRP A 154 -15.60 1.55 12.60
CA TRP A 154 -15.11 0.47 11.75
C TRP A 154 -15.09 -0.84 12.49
N GLN A 155 -15.48 -1.91 11.83
CA GLN A 155 -15.48 -3.27 12.37
C GLN A 155 -14.59 -4.18 11.51
N LEU A 156 -13.85 -5.06 12.17
CA LEU A 156 -13.06 -6.06 11.50
C LEU A 156 -13.96 -7.10 10.82
N THR A 157 -13.67 -7.41 9.56
CA THR A 157 -14.40 -8.40 8.77
C THR A 157 -13.43 -9.16 7.85
N LYS A 158 -13.96 -9.95 6.94
CA LYS A 158 -13.19 -10.63 5.90
C LYS A 158 -13.76 -10.33 4.53
N SER A 159 -12.85 -10.15 3.57
CA SER A 159 -13.17 -10.07 2.15
C SER A 159 -13.76 -11.39 1.64
N PRO A 160 -14.36 -11.43 0.46
CA PRO A 160 -14.77 -12.67 -0.19
C PRO A 160 -13.62 -13.66 -0.43
N ALA A 161 -12.38 -13.17 -0.62
CA ALA A 161 -11.19 -13.99 -0.73
C ALA A 161 -10.64 -14.49 0.63
N GLY A 162 -11.22 -14.03 1.74
CA GLY A 162 -10.88 -14.47 3.09
C GLY A 162 -9.87 -13.60 3.84
N ALA A 163 -9.35 -12.54 3.24
CA ALA A 163 -8.42 -11.61 3.89
C ALA A 163 -9.12 -10.70 4.92
N HIS A 164 -8.43 -10.37 5.99
CA HIS A 164 -8.93 -9.41 6.97
C HIS A 164 -8.95 -7.99 6.41
N GLN A 165 -10.05 -7.30 6.65
CA GLN A 165 -10.23 -5.88 6.33
C GLN A 165 -11.22 -5.25 7.30
N TRP A 166 -11.30 -3.93 7.28
CA TRP A 166 -12.24 -3.18 8.11
C TRP A 166 -13.35 -2.59 7.24
N GLU A 167 -14.59 -2.70 7.70
CA GLU A 167 -15.75 -2.10 7.03
C GLU A 167 -16.48 -1.15 7.97
N PRO A 168 -17.11 -0.08 7.41
CA PRO A 168 -17.83 0.89 8.23
C PRO A 168 -19.13 0.32 8.78
N VAL A 169 -19.44 0.69 10.02
CA VAL A 169 -20.70 0.32 10.68
C VAL A 169 -21.79 1.32 10.25
N ASN A 170 -22.93 0.81 9.80
CA ASN A 170 -24.12 1.61 9.45
C ASN A 170 -23.84 2.73 8.44
N ILE A 171 -23.05 2.46 7.42
CA ILE A 171 -22.76 3.44 6.36
C ILE A 171 -24.00 3.88 5.60
N ALA A 172 -24.11 5.19 5.34
CA ALA A 172 -25.14 5.76 4.50
C ALA A 172 -24.97 5.33 3.03
N GLU A 173 -26.05 5.13 2.29
CA GLU A 173 -26.00 4.61 0.92
C GLU A 173 -25.24 5.54 -0.03
N GLU A 174 -25.37 6.85 0.17
CA GLU A 174 -24.67 7.88 -0.63
C GLU A 174 -23.15 7.86 -0.45
N ASP A 175 -22.64 7.37 0.67
CA ASP A 175 -21.21 7.31 0.97
C ASP A 175 -20.55 6.05 0.41
N LYS A 176 -21.32 5.08 -0.03
CA LYS A 176 -20.78 3.87 -0.65
C LYS A 176 -20.30 4.13 -2.07
N PRO A 177 -19.10 3.69 -2.46
CA PRO A 177 -18.64 3.74 -3.84
C PRO A 177 -19.53 2.90 -4.76
N ILE A 178 -19.64 3.34 -6.02
CA ILE A 178 -20.26 2.57 -7.08
C ILE A 178 -19.33 1.40 -7.45
N ASP A 179 -19.91 0.22 -7.64
CA ASP A 179 -19.18 -0.97 -8.07
C ASP A 179 -18.48 -0.72 -9.42
N ALA A 180 -17.22 -1.11 -9.53
CA ALA A 180 -16.39 -0.87 -10.72
C ALA A 180 -16.92 -1.56 -11.98
N HIS A 181 -17.71 -2.62 -11.83
CA HIS A 181 -18.21 -3.44 -12.94
C HIS A 181 -19.73 -3.35 -13.11
N ASN A 182 -20.45 -2.79 -12.14
CA ASN A 182 -21.90 -2.63 -12.20
C ASN A 182 -22.34 -1.27 -11.63
N PRO A 183 -22.66 -0.30 -12.51
CA PRO A 183 -23.01 1.07 -12.08
C PRO A 183 -24.30 1.16 -11.25
N ASN A 184 -25.10 0.10 -11.22
CA ASN A 184 -26.35 0.05 -10.45
C ASN A 184 -26.15 -0.52 -9.03
N VAL A 185 -24.95 -0.90 -8.67
CA VAL A 185 -24.62 -1.48 -7.37
C VAL A 185 -23.65 -0.56 -6.62
N ARG A 186 -23.90 -0.38 -5.34
CA ARG A 186 -22.96 0.26 -4.42
C ARG A 186 -22.35 -0.77 -3.48
N ARG A 187 -21.09 -0.61 -3.15
CA ARG A 187 -20.35 -1.50 -2.27
C ARG A 187 -19.93 -0.76 -1.00
N ASN A 188 -19.73 -1.49 0.08
CA ASN A 188 -19.10 -0.88 1.24
C ASN A 188 -17.65 -0.49 0.89
N PRO A 189 -17.19 0.68 1.30
CA PRO A 189 -15.76 0.98 1.30
C PRO A 189 -15.08 0.12 2.37
N MET A 190 -13.76 0.00 2.26
CA MET A 190 -12.99 -0.75 3.24
C MET A 190 -11.76 0.04 3.69
N MET A 191 -11.22 -0.33 4.83
CA MET A 191 -9.92 0.10 5.32
C MET A 191 -9.03 -1.12 5.62
N THR A 192 -7.75 -0.96 5.41
CA THR A 192 -6.74 -1.92 5.84
C THR A 192 -6.37 -1.67 7.30
N ASP A 193 -5.59 -2.55 7.88
CA ASP A 193 -5.06 -2.34 9.22
C ASP A 193 -4.13 -1.11 9.30
N ALA A 194 -3.42 -0.82 8.20
CA ALA A 194 -2.60 0.39 8.06
C ALA A 194 -3.46 1.68 8.06
N ASP A 195 -4.62 1.67 7.41
CA ASP A 195 -5.52 2.82 7.43
C ASP A 195 -6.10 3.04 8.83
N MET A 196 -6.44 1.95 9.51
CA MET A 196 -6.91 2.05 10.90
C MET A 196 -5.81 2.57 11.83
N ALA A 197 -4.54 2.29 11.54
CA ALA A 197 -3.42 2.89 12.27
C ALA A 197 -3.43 4.42 12.17
N LEU A 198 -3.83 5.00 11.02
CA LEU A 198 -3.95 6.46 10.85
C LEU A 198 -5.03 7.08 11.72
N LYS A 199 -6.04 6.30 12.13
CA LYS A 199 -7.10 6.73 13.03
C LYS A 199 -6.77 6.50 14.51
N ILE A 200 -6.06 5.41 14.83
CA ILE A 200 -5.93 4.88 16.19
C ILE A 200 -4.59 5.27 16.83
N ASP A 201 -3.49 5.28 16.09
CA ASP A 201 -2.19 5.71 16.61
C ASP A 201 -2.23 7.21 16.93
N PRO A 202 -1.85 7.65 18.14
CA PRO A 202 -2.03 9.04 18.56
C PRO A 202 -1.28 10.08 17.72
N GLU A 203 -0.09 9.73 17.21
CA GLU A 203 0.71 10.66 16.40
C GLU A 203 0.19 10.72 14.96
N TYR A 204 -0.09 9.57 14.36
CA TYR A 204 -0.72 9.53 13.03
C TYR A 204 -2.09 10.20 13.04
N ARG A 205 -2.88 10.01 14.08
CA ARG A 205 -4.20 10.63 14.21
C ARG A 205 -4.14 12.15 14.15
N LYS A 206 -3.21 12.78 14.86
CA LYS A 206 -3.02 14.24 14.83
C LYS A 206 -2.74 14.75 13.40
N ILE A 207 -1.91 14.02 12.67
CA ILE A 207 -1.59 14.36 11.28
C ILE A 207 -2.81 14.15 10.39
N SER A 208 -3.51 13.03 10.54
CA SER A 208 -4.72 12.71 9.79
C SER A 208 -5.84 13.74 10.02
N GLU A 209 -6.05 14.17 11.27
CA GLU A 209 -7.01 15.22 11.61
C GLU A 209 -6.62 16.57 10.99
N LYS A 210 -5.32 16.90 10.96
CA LYS A 210 -4.81 18.11 10.28
C LYS A 210 -5.10 18.07 8.78
N PHE A 211 -4.82 16.94 8.13
CA PHE A 211 -5.08 16.75 6.71
C PHE A 211 -6.58 16.77 6.39
N HIS A 212 -7.41 16.22 7.27
CA HIS A 212 -8.86 16.28 7.14
C HIS A 212 -9.37 17.71 7.20
N GLN A 213 -8.81 18.54 8.07
CA GLN A 213 -9.20 19.95 8.24
C GLN A 213 -8.64 20.88 7.16
N ASP A 214 -7.49 20.52 6.56
CA ASP A 214 -6.82 21.31 5.51
C ASP A 214 -6.49 20.44 4.29
N PRO A 215 -7.46 20.23 3.38
CA PRO A 215 -7.26 19.44 2.17
C PRO A 215 -6.19 19.99 1.23
N ALA A 216 -5.97 21.30 1.21
CA ALA A 216 -4.95 21.91 0.36
C ALA A 216 -3.55 21.55 0.87
N TYR A 217 -3.36 21.60 2.17
CA TYR A 217 -2.12 21.17 2.80
C TYR A 217 -1.87 19.66 2.60
N PHE A 218 -2.90 18.83 2.72
CA PHE A 218 -2.80 17.42 2.42
C PHE A 218 -2.31 17.15 0.99
N GLN A 219 -2.89 17.84 0.01
CA GLN A 219 -2.49 17.70 -1.40
C GLN A 219 -1.02 18.09 -1.61
N GLU A 220 -0.58 19.18 -1.00
CA GLU A 220 0.82 19.62 -1.09
C GLU A 220 1.77 18.59 -0.48
N VAL A 221 1.50 18.11 0.74
CA VAL A 221 2.36 17.13 1.40
C VAL A 221 2.37 15.81 0.63
N PHE A 222 1.22 15.36 0.14
CA PHE A 222 1.15 14.16 -0.70
C PHE A 222 1.98 14.30 -1.97
N ALA A 223 1.85 15.42 -2.69
CA ALA A 223 2.62 15.65 -3.91
C ALA A 223 4.13 15.63 -3.66
N ARG A 224 4.60 16.25 -2.59
CA ARG A 224 6.01 16.26 -2.18
C ARG A 224 6.50 14.87 -1.76
N ALA A 225 5.71 14.16 -0.97
CA ALA A 225 6.04 12.80 -0.52
C ALA A 225 6.05 11.80 -1.69
N TRP A 226 5.10 11.93 -2.62
CA TRP A 226 5.06 11.14 -3.85
C TRP A 226 6.26 11.41 -4.75
N PHE A 227 6.62 12.68 -4.93
CA PHE A 227 7.82 13.06 -5.66
C PHE A 227 9.07 12.45 -5.02
N LYS A 228 9.23 12.57 -3.70
CA LYS A 228 10.33 11.96 -2.96
C LYS A 228 10.39 10.45 -3.16
N LEU A 229 9.26 9.76 -3.08
CA LEU A 229 9.17 8.32 -3.27
C LEU A 229 9.63 7.89 -4.67
N THR A 230 9.20 8.61 -5.70
CA THR A 230 9.41 8.23 -7.10
C THR A 230 10.72 8.73 -7.70
N HIS A 231 11.36 9.73 -7.11
CA HIS A 231 12.56 10.38 -7.66
C HIS A 231 13.85 10.14 -6.87
N ARG A 232 13.74 9.50 -5.71
CA ARG A 232 14.90 9.25 -4.85
C ARG A 232 16.02 8.43 -5.50
N ASP A 233 15.69 7.60 -6.47
CA ASP A 233 16.61 6.71 -7.15
C ASP A 233 16.87 7.12 -8.62
N LEU A 234 16.39 8.31 -9.05
CA LEU A 234 16.53 8.78 -10.43
C LEU A 234 17.82 9.55 -10.71
N GLY A 235 18.59 9.85 -9.69
CA GLY A 235 19.80 10.66 -9.79
C GLY A 235 19.52 12.17 -9.85
N PRO A 236 20.50 12.98 -10.27
CA PRO A 236 20.42 14.43 -10.18
C PRO A 236 19.38 15.02 -11.14
N GLN A 237 18.89 16.20 -10.78
CA GLN A 237 17.86 16.94 -11.53
C GLN A 237 18.18 17.14 -13.01
N CYS A 238 19.47 17.25 -13.37
CA CYS A 238 19.90 17.38 -14.76
C CYS A 238 19.52 16.19 -15.67
N ARG A 239 19.07 15.07 -15.10
CA ARG A 239 18.58 13.89 -15.85
C ARG A 239 17.08 13.93 -16.10
N TYR A 240 16.36 14.86 -15.50
CA TYR A 240 14.90 14.95 -15.66
C TYR A 240 14.56 15.54 -17.03
N LEU A 241 13.50 15.02 -17.62
CA LEU A 241 13.03 15.42 -18.95
C LEU A 241 11.60 15.98 -18.84
N GLY A 242 11.36 17.03 -19.60
CA GLY A 242 10.03 17.62 -19.71
C GLY A 242 9.95 19.07 -19.22
N ALA A 243 8.83 19.71 -19.54
CA ALA A 243 8.59 21.11 -19.18
C ALA A 243 8.13 21.30 -17.73
N ASP A 244 7.63 20.21 -17.13
CA ASP A 244 7.05 20.23 -15.78
C ASP A 244 8.06 19.87 -14.68
N VAL A 245 9.35 19.84 -15.02
CA VAL A 245 10.41 19.60 -14.04
C VAL A 245 10.41 20.76 -13.03
N THR A 246 10.30 20.41 -11.76
CA THR A 246 10.40 21.42 -10.69
C THR A 246 11.78 22.08 -10.69
N ALA A 247 11.79 23.39 -10.49
CA ALA A 247 13.04 24.16 -10.29
C ALA A 247 13.55 24.09 -8.83
N GLU A 248 12.74 23.57 -7.91
CA GLU A 248 13.11 23.39 -6.50
C GLU A 248 13.92 22.11 -6.33
N ASP A 249 15.07 22.22 -5.67
CA ASP A 249 15.86 21.07 -5.25
C ASP A 249 15.33 20.51 -3.93
N PHE A 250 14.95 19.26 -3.94
CA PHE A 250 14.51 18.54 -2.75
C PHE A 250 15.65 17.71 -2.15
N ILE A 251 15.61 17.52 -0.84
CA ILE A 251 16.63 16.74 -0.11
C ILE A 251 16.77 15.30 -0.60
N CYS A 252 15.75 14.79 -1.28
CA CYS A 252 15.75 13.43 -1.86
C CYS A 252 16.46 13.34 -3.22
N GLN A 253 16.85 14.46 -3.82
CA GLN A 253 17.52 14.49 -5.11
C GLN A 253 19.03 14.36 -4.92
N ASP A 254 19.68 13.58 -5.77
CA ASP A 254 21.14 13.45 -5.73
C ASP A 254 21.80 14.76 -6.13
N PRO A 255 22.78 15.23 -5.38
CA PRO A 255 23.53 16.41 -5.77
C PRO A 255 24.36 16.16 -7.03
N ILE A 256 24.51 17.17 -7.86
CA ILE A 256 25.49 17.13 -8.96
C ILE A 256 26.87 17.18 -8.32
N SER A 257 27.70 16.16 -8.62
CA SER A 257 29.09 16.20 -8.20
C SER A 257 29.77 17.40 -8.85
N THR A 258 30.24 18.33 -8.05
CA THR A 258 31.19 19.34 -8.52
C THR A 258 32.51 18.62 -8.76
N VAL A 259 32.86 18.45 -10.02
CA VAL A 259 34.17 17.94 -10.44
C VAL A 259 35.24 19.01 -10.24
#